data_3fb1784fa52c35d5f57e78480dd9cbe4
#
_entry.id   3fb1784fa52c35d5f57e78480dd9cbe4
#
_cell.length_a   1.000
_cell.length_b   1.000
_cell.length_c   1.000
_cell.angle_alpha   90.00
_cell.angle_beta   90.00
_cell.angle_gamma   90.00
#
_symmetry.space_group_name_H-M   'P 1'
#
loop_
_entity.id
_entity.type
_entity.pdbx_description
1 polymer ?
#
loop_
_entity_poly.entity_id
_entity_poly.type
_entity_poly.pdbx_seq_one_letter_code
_entity_poly.pdbx_strand_id
1 'polypeptide(L)'
;KKTSDGLSYKVFGNPPLPPAIAKSIVRCFLKPDKQNKSDREKIRLSSHLVLFTIQDNTPGAWIGLGRTLQRFLLTATGEGVSCAFLNQPCEVRSLAVEMQDLLPINKEYPTLILRLGYADAMPYSPRKRVEELLV
;
A
#
# COMPACT_ATOMS: atom_id res chain seq x y z
N LYS A 1 10.80 0.61 25.70
CA LYS A 1 9.88 1.77 25.61
C LYS A 1 8.75 1.37 24.67
N LYS A 2 7.49 1.38 25.11
CA LYS A 2 6.33 1.30 24.21
C LYS A 2 6.28 2.62 23.46
N THR A 3 6.53 2.60 22.15
CA THR A 3 6.28 3.75 21.30
C THR A 3 4.77 3.92 21.14
N SER A 4 4.27 5.14 21.27
CA SER A 4 2.86 5.49 21.10
C SER A 4 2.51 5.81 19.65
N ASP A 5 3.47 5.65 18.76
CA ASP A 5 3.40 5.96 17.33
C ASP A 5 3.63 4.72 16.46
N GLY A 6 3.27 4.81 15.20
CA GLY A 6 3.46 3.78 14.19
C GLY A 6 2.18 3.06 13.75
N LEU A 7 2.34 2.09 12.88
CA LEU A 7 1.23 1.31 12.33
C LEU A 7 0.64 0.38 13.42
N SER A 8 -0.59 0.64 13.81
CA SER A 8 -1.34 -0.24 14.70
C SER A 8 -1.76 -1.51 13.95
N TYR A 9 -1.70 -2.66 14.63
CA TYR A 9 -2.17 -3.95 14.09
C TYR A 9 -3.64 -3.90 13.66
N LYS A 10 -4.43 -3.03 14.28
CA LYS A 10 -5.84 -2.78 13.93
C LYS A 10 -6.02 -2.15 12.55
N VAL A 11 -5.04 -1.35 12.09
CA VAL A 11 -5.08 -0.70 10.76
C VAL A 11 -5.04 -1.73 9.62
N PHE A 12 -4.54 -2.93 9.87
CA PHE A 12 -4.55 -4.04 8.92
C PHE A 12 -5.84 -4.88 8.95
N GLY A 13 -6.89 -4.43 9.65
CA GLY A 13 -8.13 -5.19 9.79
C GLY A 13 -8.03 -6.41 10.73
N ASN A 14 -6.96 -6.50 11.51
CA ASN A 14 -6.75 -7.62 12.42
C ASN A 14 -7.32 -7.34 13.82
N PRO A 15 -7.84 -8.36 14.52
CA PRO A 15 -8.30 -8.19 15.90
C PRO A 15 -7.14 -7.80 16.82
N PRO A 16 -7.41 -7.08 17.92
CA PRO A 16 -6.39 -6.68 18.88
C PRO A 16 -5.80 -7.92 19.56
N LEU A 17 -4.53 -8.22 19.28
CA LEU A 17 -3.80 -9.35 19.85
C LEU A 17 -2.65 -8.87 20.74
N PRO A 18 -2.33 -9.60 21.82
CA PRO A 18 -1.14 -9.34 22.62
C PRO A 18 0.13 -9.39 21.75
N PRO A 19 1.14 -8.51 21.98
CA PRO A 19 2.31 -8.40 21.13
C PRO A 19 3.12 -9.70 20.96
N ALA A 20 3.15 -10.56 21.97
CA ALA A 20 3.85 -11.84 21.93
C ALA A 20 3.19 -12.82 20.92
N ILE A 21 1.86 -12.83 20.89
CA ILE A 21 1.08 -13.67 19.98
C ILE A 21 1.10 -13.08 18.56
N ALA A 22 1.05 -11.76 18.43
CA ALA A 22 1.12 -11.07 17.15
C ALA A 22 2.40 -11.40 16.36
N LYS A 23 3.58 -11.47 17.02
CA LYS A 23 4.84 -11.85 16.36
C LYS A 23 4.82 -13.25 15.76
N SER A 24 4.26 -14.22 16.47
CA SER A 24 4.18 -15.61 16.00
C SER A 24 3.18 -15.75 14.86
N ILE A 25 2.05 -15.06 14.94
CA ILE A 25 1.04 -15.02 13.88
C ILE A 25 1.60 -14.38 12.62
N VAL A 26 2.28 -13.22 12.72
CA VAL A 26 2.91 -12.55 11.57
C VAL A 26 3.89 -13.49 10.87
N ARG A 27 4.74 -14.23 11.62
CA ARG A 27 5.64 -15.23 11.00
C ARG A 27 4.91 -16.36 10.28
N CYS A 28 3.78 -16.82 10.80
CA CYS A 28 2.98 -17.87 10.14
C CYS A 28 2.21 -17.35 8.91
N PHE A 29 1.83 -16.07 8.88
CA PHE A 29 1.08 -15.47 7.77
C PHE A 29 1.96 -14.97 6.62
N LEU A 30 3.25 -14.71 6.87
CA LEU A 30 4.22 -14.28 5.84
C LEU A 30 4.74 -15.42 4.94
N LYS A 31 3.97 -16.49 4.77
CA LYS A 31 4.28 -17.51 3.75
C LYS A 31 3.85 -16.99 2.38
N PRO A 32 4.72 -17.07 1.33
CA PRO A 32 4.43 -16.57 -0.02
C PRO A 32 3.07 -17.02 -0.57
N ASP A 33 2.75 -18.31 -0.43
CA ASP A 33 1.48 -18.86 -0.95
C ASP A 33 0.24 -18.27 -0.28
N LYS A 34 0.30 -18.02 1.03
CA LYS A 34 -0.81 -17.38 1.76
C LYS A 34 -0.96 -15.92 1.38
N GLN A 35 0.16 -15.22 1.18
CA GLN A 35 0.16 -13.84 0.73
C GLN A 35 -0.43 -13.73 -0.67
N ASN A 36 0.03 -14.55 -1.62
CA ASN A 36 -0.49 -14.59 -2.98
C ASN A 36 -1.98 -14.88 -3.04
N LYS A 37 -2.48 -15.82 -2.21
CA LYS A 37 -3.92 -16.11 -2.12
C LYS A 37 -4.69 -14.90 -1.59
N SER A 38 -4.19 -14.26 -0.53
CA SER A 38 -4.79 -13.06 0.05
C SER A 38 -4.83 -11.91 -0.95
N ASP A 39 -3.74 -11.70 -1.70
CA ASP A 39 -3.66 -10.59 -2.67
C ASP A 39 -4.55 -10.84 -3.89
N ARG A 40 -4.66 -12.07 -4.36
CA ARG A 40 -5.67 -12.44 -5.39
C ARG A 40 -7.09 -12.14 -4.93
N GLU A 41 -7.43 -12.46 -3.70
CA GLU A 41 -8.75 -12.18 -3.16
C GLU A 41 -9.00 -10.67 -3.04
N LYS A 42 -8.05 -9.91 -2.57
CA LYS A 42 -8.11 -8.44 -2.53
C LYS A 42 -8.32 -7.84 -3.93
N ILE A 43 -7.64 -8.36 -4.95
CA ILE A 43 -7.81 -7.94 -6.35
C ILE A 43 -9.23 -8.23 -6.81
N ARG A 44 -9.73 -9.43 -6.58
CA ARG A 44 -11.09 -9.83 -6.99
C ARG A 44 -12.20 -9.01 -6.34
N LEU A 45 -11.99 -8.59 -5.09
CA LEU A 45 -12.94 -7.79 -4.31
C LEU A 45 -12.80 -6.28 -4.57
N SER A 46 -11.84 -5.85 -5.37
CA SER A 46 -11.62 -4.44 -5.71
C SER A 46 -12.37 -4.08 -6.98
N SER A 47 -12.93 -2.87 -7.03
CA SER A 47 -13.63 -2.38 -8.23
C SER A 47 -12.64 -2.10 -9.37
N HIS A 48 -11.49 -1.52 -9.05
CA HIS A 48 -10.46 -1.14 -10.02
C HIS A 48 -9.06 -1.31 -9.44
N LEU A 49 -8.10 -1.51 -10.35
CA LEU A 49 -6.68 -1.40 -10.08
C LEU A 49 -6.14 -0.22 -10.86
N VAL A 50 -5.33 0.61 -10.21
CA VAL A 50 -4.63 1.73 -10.83
C VAL A 50 -3.14 1.48 -10.72
N LEU A 51 -2.48 1.42 -11.86
CA LEU A 51 -1.03 1.35 -11.96
C LEU A 51 -0.49 2.74 -12.28
N PHE A 52 0.41 3.23 -11.46
CA PHE A 52 1.20 4.44 -11.72
C PHE A 52 2.55 4.04 -12.30
N THR A 53 2.91 4.68 -13.39
CA THR A 53 4.16 4.46 -14.10
C THR A 53 4.96 5.75 -14.20
N ILE A 54 6.26 5.64 -14.42
CA ILE A 54 7.15 6.77 -14.73
C ILE A 54 7.97 6.42 -15.97
N GLN A 55 8.26 7.41 -16.81
CA GLN A 55 9.08 7.22 -18.00
C GLN A 55 10.54 7.01 -17.64
N ASP A 56 11.05 7.85 -16.74
CA ASP A 56 12.44 7.84 -16.30
C ASP A 56 12.54 7.47 -14.82
N ASN A 57 13.36 6.49 -14.49
CA ASN A 57 13.58 6.08 -13.10
C ASN A 57 14.57 7.01 -12.39
N THR A 58 14.15 8.25 -12.15
CA THR A 58 14.96 9.32 -11.55
C THR A 58 14.29 9.91 -10.31
N PRO A 59 15.07 10.52 -9.38
CA PRO A 59 14.49 11.18 -8.21
C PRO A 59 13.46 12.26 -8.54
N GLY A 60 13.67 13.01 -9.64
CA GLY A 60 12.71 14.01 -10.10
C GLY A 60 11.37 13.40 -10.49
N ALA A 61 11.40 12.29 -11.23
CA ALA A 61 10.19 11.55 -11.62
C ALA A 61 9.47 10.97 -10.39
N TRP A 62 10.20 10.45 -9.40
CA TRP A 62 9.60 9.96 -8.15
C TRP A 62 8.87 11.04 -7.36
N ILE A 63 9.45 12.24 -7.28
CA ILE A 63 8.83 13.39 -6.63
C ILE A 63 7.56 13.81 -7.39
N GLY A 64 7.63 13.88 -8.72
CA GLY A 64 6.49 14.17 -9.59
C GLY A 64 5.36 13.16 -9.39
N LEU A 65 5.69 11.86 -9.37
CA LEU A 65 4.75 10.78 -9.08
C LEU A 65 4.11 10.94 -7.70
N GLY A 66 4.91 11.23 -6.67
CA GLY A 66 4.39 11.44 -5.31
C GLY A 66 3.36 12.57 -5.23
N ARG A 67 3.58 13.67 -5.95
CA ARG A 67 2.61 14.78 -6.06
C ARG A 67 1.32 14.34 -6.76
N THR A 68 1.45 13.57 -7.85
CA THR A 68 0.29 13.02 -8.58
C THR A 68 -0.49 12.05 -7.71
N LEU A 69 0.20 11.14 -7.02
CA LEU A 69 -0.40 10.20 -6.07
C LEU A 69 -1.17 10.92 -4.97
N GLN A 70 -0.56 11.94 -4.35
CA GLN A 70 -1.22 12.70 -3.28
C GLN A 70 -2.51 13.35 -3.78
N ARG A 71 -2.49 13.98 -4.96
CA ARG A 71 -3.67 14.56 -5.57
C ARG A 71 -4.73 13.50 -5.83
N PHE A 72 -4.33 12.36 -6.40
CA PHE A 72 -5.22 11.24 -6.67
C PHE A 72 -5.92 10.73 -5.39
N LEU A 73 -5.16 10.49 -4.32
CA LEU A 73 -5.70 10.01 -3.05
C LEU A 73 -6.67 11.01 -2.40
N LEU A 74 -6.36 12.30 -2.47
CA LEU A 74 -7.26 13.36 -1.96
C LEU A 74 -8.56 13.41 -2.76
N THR A 75 -8.48 13.34 -4.10
CA THR A 75 -9.66 13.30 -4.95
C THR A 75 -10.51 12.05 -4.68
N ALA A 76 -9.90 10.87 -4.66
CA ALA A 76 -10.59 9.62 -4.35
C ALA A 76 -11.30 9.68 -2.99
N THR A 77 -10.63 10.22 -1.97
CA THR A 77 -11.22 10.41 -0.64
C THR A 77 -12.41 11.38 -0.67
N GLY A 78 -12.31 12.48 -1.43
CA GLY A 78 -13.40 13.43 -1.61
C GLY A 78 -14.64 12.83 -2.27
N GLU A 79 -14.44 11.84 -3.15
CA GLU A 79 -15.49 11.08 -3.83
C GLU A 79 -15.96 9.84 -3.02
N GLY A 80 -15.48 9.65 -1.81
CA GLY A 80 -15.84 8.51 -0.96
C GLY A 80 -15.25 7.17 -1.43
N VAL A 81 -14.23 7.20 -2.29
CA VAL A 81 -13.54 6.00 -2.78
C VAL A 81 -12.39 5.64 -1.85
N SER A 82 -12.40 4.41 -1.37
CA SER A 82 -11.32 3.85 -0.56
C SER A 82 -10.18 3.35 -1.45
N CYS A 83 -8.95 3.65 -1.02
CA CYS A 83 -7.72 3.23 -1.70
C CYS A 83 -6.85 2.37 -0.80
N ALA A 84 -6.20 1.37 -1.36
CA ALA A 84 -5.19 0.61 -0.63
C ALA A 84 -4.05 0.19 -1.57
N PHE A 85 -2.82 0.19 -1.05
CA PHE A 85 -1.63 -0.20 -1.79
C PHE A 85 -1.55 -1.72 -2.01
N LEU A 86 -1.06 -2.11 -3.19
CA LEU A 86 -0.73 -3.47 -3.58
C LEU A 86 0.63 -3.48 -4.29
N ASN A 87 1.65 -2.95 -3.65
CA ASN A 87 2.91 -2.54 -4.27
C ASN A 87 3.93 -3.66 -4.50
N GLN A 88 3.79 -4.81 -3.85
CA GLN A 88 4.79 -5.89 -3.91
C GLN A 88 5.29 -6.21 -5.33
N PRO A 89 4.43 -6.26 -6.38
CA PRO A 89 4.91 -6.52 -7.74
C PRO A 89 5.85 -5.43 -8.28
N CYS A 90 5.67 -4.18 -7.88
CA CYS A 90 6.54 -3.07 -8.29
C CYS A 90 7.88 -3.05 -7.52
N GLU A 91 7.90 -3.56 -6.29
CA GLU A 91 9.08 -3.59 -5.41
C GLU A 91 10.03 -4.73 -5.76
N VAL A 92 9.52 -5.80 -6.38
CA VAL A 92 10.32 -6.94 -6.82
C VAL A 92 10.76 -6.74 -8.26
N ARG A 93 12.05 -6.46 -8.48
CA ARG A 93 12.60 -6.08 -9.78
C ARG A 93 12.22 -7.03 -10.93
N SER A 94 12.25 -8.35 -10.72
CA SER A 94 11.87 -9.34 -11.73
C SER A 94 10.40 -9.21 -12.15
N LEU A 95 9.50 -8.99 -11.18
CA LEU A 95 8.08 -8.81 -11.45
C LEU A 95 7.80 -7.45 -12.13
N ALA A 96 8.51 -6.40 -11.74
CA ALA A 96 8.39 -5.10 -12.38
C ALA A 96 8.79 -5.16 -13.86
N VAL A 97 9.87 -5.88 -14.20
CA VAL A 97 10.28 -6.11 -15.59
C VAL A 97 9.23 -6.94 -16.34
N GLU A 98 8.73 -8.01 -15.75
CA GLU A 98 7.67 -8.82 -16.35
C GLU A 98 6.40 -7.98 -16.63
N MET A 99 6.03 -7.09 -15.71
CA MET A 99 4.92 -6.15 -15.92
C MET A 99 5.15 -5.18 -17.09
N GLN A 100 6.39 -4.71 -17.28
CA GLN A 100 6.74 -3.87 -18.45
C GLN A 100 6.56 -4.60 -19.78
N ASP A 101 6.73 -5.92 -19.78
CA ASP A 101 6.60 -6.74 -20.99
C ASP A 101 5.14 -7.15 -21.25
N LEU A 102 4.39 -7.42 -20.21
CA LEU A 102 3.02 -7.93 -20.31
C LEU A 102 1.95 -6.84 -20.42
N LEU A 103 2.20 -5.65 -19.86
CA LEU A 103 1.22 -4.58 -19.82
C LEU A 103 1.44 -3.53 -20.94
N PRO A 104 0.37 -2.92 -21.47
CA PRO A 104 0.47 -1.89 -22.51
C PRO A 104 0.91 -0.53 -21.92
N ILE A 105 2.07 -0.50 -21.27
CA ILE A 105 2.62 0.69 -20.60
C ILE A 105 3.85 1.28 -21.31
N ASN A 106 4.03 0.98 -22.60
CA ASN A 106 5.09 1.57 -23.44
C ASN A 106 6.51 1.48 -22.84
N LYS A 107 6.80 0.38 -22.11
CA LYS A 107 8.07 0.19 -21.37
C LYS A 107 8.34 1.20 -20.25
N GLU A 108 7.34 1.94 -19.82
CA GLU A 108 7.44 2.75 -18.62
C GLU A 108 7.68 1.89 -17.37
N TYR A 109 8.25 2.49 -16.32
CA TYR A 109 8.54 1.78 -15.07
C TYR A 109 7.29 1.69 -14.20
N PRO A 110 6.75 0.47 -13.93
CA PRO A 110 5.67 0.29 -12.98
C PRO A 110 6.17 0.62 -11.58
N THR A 111 5.51 1.57 -10.91
CA THR A 111 6.03 2.15 -9.68
C THR A 111 5.11 1.92 -8.49
N LEU A 112 3.81 2.13 -8.67
CA LEU A 112 2.83 1.97 -7.59
C LEU A 112 1.56 1.30 -8.13
N ILE A 113 1.00 0.39 -7.35
CA ILE A 113 -0.33 -0.18 -7.61
C ILE A 113 -1.25 0.16 -6.45
N LEU A 114 -2.39 0.75 -6.78
CA LEU A 114 -3.51 0.95 -5.88
C LEU A 114 -4.68 0.07 -6.30
N ARG A 115 -5.35 -0.49 -5.33
CA ARG A 115 -6.70 -1.04 -5.50
C ARG A 115 -7.72 -0.05 -4.97
N LEU A 116 -8.82 0.08 -5.69
CA LEU A 116 -9.91 1.01 -5.38
C LEU A 116 -11.19 0.25 -5.11
N GLY A 117 -12.05 0.83 -4.30
CA GLY A 117 -13.38 0.28 -4.01
C GLY A 117 -14.08 1.08 -2.93
N TYR A 118 -15.23 0.58 -2.52
CA TYR A 118 -15.98 1.13 -1.38
C TYR A 118 -15.78 0.21 -0.19
N ALA A 119 -15.45 0.78 0.95
CA ALA A 119 -15.21 0.04 2.19
C ALA A 119 -15.47 0.94 3.39
N ASP A 120 -15.77 0.33 4.52
CA ASP A 120 -15.86 1.04 5.79
C ASP A 120 -14.52 1.68 6.16
N ALA A 121 -14.60 2.82 6.85
CA ALA A 121 -13.41 3.54 7.29
C ALA A 121 -12.56 2.68 8.24
N MET A 122 -11.27 2.56 7.91
CA MET A 122 -10.32 1.87 8.76
C MET A 122 -9.86 2.74 9.93
N PRO A 123 -9.52 2.15 11.09
CA PRO A 123 -8.98 2.91 12.21
C PRO A 123 -7.72 3.68 11.84
N TYR A 124 -7.59 4.91 12.32
CA TYR A 124 -6.38 5.70 12.14
C TYR A 124 -5.20 5.15 12.95
N SER A 125 -4.02 5.23 12.38
CA SER A 125 -2.78 4.99 13.13
C SER A 125 -2.53 6.13 14.12
N PRO A 126 -2.05 5.84 15.33
CA PRO A 126 -1.63 6.86 16.28
C PRO A 126 -0.56 7.78 15.66
N ARG A 127 -0.65 9.05 15.96
CA ARG A 127 0.35 10.08 15.57
C ARG A 127 1.05 10.59 16.81
N LYS A 128 2.31 10.95 16.65
CA LYS A 128 3.00 11.74 17.68
C LYS A 128 2.33 13.08 17.85
N ARG A 129 2.33 13.58 19.05
CA ARG A 129 1.86 14.93 19.33
C ARG A 129 2.84 15.93 18.74
N VAL A 130 2.36 17.12 18.35
CA VAL A 130 3.21 18.15 17.74
C VAL A 130 4.35 18.53 18.67
N GLU A 131 4.07 18.62 19.97
CA GLU A 131 5.05 18.97 21.02
C GLU A 131 6.19 17.93 21.15
N GLU A 132 5.96 16.68 20.76
CA GLU A 132 6.97 15.61 20.76
C GLU A 132 7.87 15.65 19.52
N LEU A 133 7.51 16.44 18.51
CA LEU A 133 8.27 16.61 17.26
C LEU A 133 9.10 17.89 17.22
N LEU A 134 8.75 18.88 18.04
CA LEU A 134 9.46 20.14 18.18
C LEU A 134 10.56 19.96 19.26
N VAL A 135 11.75 19.51 18.83
CA VAL A 135 12.94 19.42 19.69
C VAL A 135 13.95 20.46 19.26
#